data_787a48140ca3fb7fb757e3ae8f8d338b
#
_entry.id   787a48140ca3fb7fb757e3ae8f8d338b
#
_cell.length_a   1.000
_cell.length_b   1.000
_cell.length_c   1.000
_cell.angle_alpha   90.00
_cell.angle_beta   90.00
_cell.angle_gamma   90.00
#
_symmetry.space_group_name_H-M   'P 1'
#
loop_
_entity.id
_entity.type
_entity.pdbx_description
1 polymer ?
#
loop_
_entity_poly.entity_id
_entity_poly.type
_entity_poly.pdbx_seq_one_letter_code
_entity_poly.pdbx_strand_id
1 'polypeptide(L)'
;MSLQGRRILLVEDAPDIREVFTVLLRVEGAEVVATGSGREAAELANRGDFDVVLSDLGLPDMPGDVLIRQIVTSARRRARVIVVTGYGEPYLTRARQAGADVVFTKPVEWARILEWLDKPDLAASA
;
A
#
# COMPACT_ATOMS: atom_id res chain seq x y z
N MET A 1 9.63 -0.29 18.12
CA MET A 1 8.57 -0.23 17.10
C MET A 1 9.16 0.25 15.79
N SER A 2 9.20 -0.64 14.83
CA SER A 2 9.96 -0.43 13.60
C SER A 2 9.38 0.61 12.65
N LEU A 3 8.09 0.94 12.78
CA LEU A 3 7.41 1.87 11.88
C LEU A 3 7.13 3.24 12.52
N GLN A 4 7.83 3.56 13.60
CA GLN A 4 7.64 4.82 14.30
C GLN A 4 7.79 6.01 13.35
N GLY A 5 6.77 6.87 13.31
CA GLY A 5 6.76 8.06 12.47
C GLY A 5 6.43 7.85 11.00
N ARG A 6 6.23 6.62 10.56
CA ARG A 6 5.82 6.32 9.19
C ARG A 6 4.33 6.57 9.01
N ARG A 7 3.98 7.26 7.92
CA ARG A 7 2.59 7.45 7.52
C ARG A 7 2.25 6.47 6.42
N ILE A 8 1.24 5.65 6.66
CA ILE A 8 0.86 4.56 5.76
C ILE A 8 -0.59 4.71 5.32
N LEU A 9 -0.80 4.67 4.01
CA LEU A 9 -2.13 4.58 3.41
C LEU A 9 -2.43 3.11 3.17
N LEU A 10 -3.45 2.58 3.83
CA LEU A 10 -3.88 1.20 3.70
C LEU A 10 -5.15 1.14 2.86
N VAL A 11 -5.11 0.38 1.76
CA VAL A 11 -6.24 0.23 0.86
C VAL A 11 -6.67 -1.24 0.83
N GLU A 12 -7.79 -1.54 1.44
CA GLU A 12 -8.32 -2.91 1.56
C GLU A 12 -9.84 -2.85 1.70
N ASP A 13 -10.57 -3.47 0.78
CA ASP A 13 -12.03 -3.41 0.79
C ASP A 13 -12.70 -4.33 1.82
N ALA A 14 -12.05 -5.43 2.21
CA ALA A 14 -12.57 -6.33 3.23
C ALA A 14 -12.41 -5.68 4.62
N PRO A 15 -13.52 -5.33 5.31
CA PRO A 15 -13.42 -4.59 6.58
C PRO A 15 -12.62 -5.33 7.65
N ASP A 16 -12.77 -6.64 7.74
CA ASP A 16 -12.08 -7.46 8.73
C ASP A 16 -10.56 -7.42 8.52
N ILE A 17 -10.14 -7.61 7.28
CA ILE A 17 -8.72 -7.61 6.92
C ILE A 17 -8.14 -6.22 7.08
N ARG A 18 -8.88 -5.19 6.68
CA ARG A 18 -8.48 -3.79 6.85
C ARG A 18 -8.22 -3.48 8.32
N GLU A 19 -9.11 -3.94 9.20
CA GLU A 19 -8.94 -3.71 10.64
C GLU A 19 -7.72 -4.42 11.19
N VAL A 20 -7.51 -5.68 10.82
CA VAL A 20 -6.34 -6.44 11.27
C VAL A 20 -5.04 -5.75 10.87
N PHE A 21 -4.91 -5.36 9.62
CA PHE A 21 -3.72 -4.65 9.16
C PHE A 21 -3.54 -3.31 9.85
N THR A 22 -4.63 -2.59 10.09
CA THR A 22 -4.57 -1.32 10.81
C THR A 22 -3.98 -1.50 12.19
N VAL A 23 -4.46 -2.52 12.93
CA VAL A 23 -3.96 -2.82 14.27
C VAL A 23 -2.47 -3.20 14.23
N LEU A 24 -2.10 -4.10 13.33
CA LEU A 24 -0.71 -4.56 13.20
C LEU A 24 0.24 -3.40 12.91
N LEU A 25 -0.15 -2.52 12.00
CA LEU A 25 0.67 -1.36 11.64
C LEU A 25 0.80 -0.37 12.79
N ARG A 26 -0.28 -0.11 13.51
CA ARG A 26 -0.27 0.80 14.65
C ARG A 26 0.56 0.26 15.81
N VAL A 27 0.53 -1.03 16.04
CA VAL A 27 1.37 -1.68 17.07
C VAL A 27 2.84 -1.42 16.78
N GLU A 28 3.23 -1.35 15.50
CA GLU A 28 4.59 -1.04 15.10
C GLU A 28 4.92 0.45 15.12
N GLY A 29 3.98 1.28 15.49
CA GLY A 29 4.19 2.72 15.63
C GLY A 29 3.79 3.57 14.42
N ALA A 30 3.20 2.96 13.41
CA ALA A 30 2.80 3.69 12.21
C ALA A 30 1.55 4.53 12.45
N GLU A 31 1.48 5.63 11.71
CA GLU A 31 0.28 6.44 11.57
C GLU A 31 -0.46 5.92 10.32
N VAL A 32 -1.69 5.45 10.51
CA VAL A 32 -2.42 4.73 9.45
C VAL A 32 -3.68 5.48 9.06
N VAL A 33 -3.85 5.68 7.76
CA VAL A 33 -5.13 6.08 7.17
C VAL A 33 -5.59 4.91 6.32
N ALA A 34 -6.77 4.37 6.64
CA ALA A 34 -7.29 3.17 5.99
C ALA A 34 -8.56 3.49 5.20
N THR A 35 -8.69 2.88 4.03
CA THR A 35 -9.88 3.01 3.20
C THR A 35 -10.16 1.71 2.46
N GLY A 36 -11.44 1.49 2.12
CA GLY A 36 -11.87 0.37 1.28
C GLY A 36 -12.12 0.78 -0.17
N SER A 37 -11.93 2.04 -0.52
CA SER A 37 -12.24 2.62 -1.82
C SER A 37 -10.97 3.04 -2.55
N GLY A 38 -10.83 2.61 -3.79
CA GLY A 38 -9.72 3.05 -4.63
C GLY A 38 -9.79 4.53 -4.95
N ARG A 39 -11.00 5.04 -5.18
CA ARG A 39 -11.21 6.46 -5.47
C ARG A 39 -10.81 7.34 -4.30
N GLU A 40 -11.22 6.96 -3.08
CA GLU A 40 -10.81 7.67 -1.88
C GLU A 40 -9.30 7.58 -1.67
N ALA A 41 -8.72 6.40 -1.91
CA ALA A 41 -7.29 6.21 -1.78
C ALA A 41 -6.49 7.14 -2.71
N ALA A 42 -6.94 7.30 -3.95
CA ALA A 42 -6.30 8.20 -4.91
C ALA A 42 -6.34 9.66 -4.41
N GLU A 43 -7.49 10.08 -3.88
CA GLU A 43 -7.64 11.43 -3.32
C GLU A 43 -6.74 11.65 -2.11
N LEU A 44 -6.69 10.68 -1.21
CA LEU A 44 -5.86 10.75 -0.01
C LEU A 44 -4.37 10.80 -0.38
N ALA A 45 -3.94 9.98 -1.33
CA ALA A 45 -2.55 9.96 -1.77
C ALA A 45 -2.14 11.29 -2.43
N ASN A 46 -3.07 11.92 -3.15
CA ASN A 46 -2.80 13.19 -3.81
C ASN A 46 -2.68 14.35 -2.81
N ARG A 47 -3.42 14.31 -1.71
CA ARG A 47 -3.43 15.37 -0.70
C ARG A 47 -2.44 15.15 0.43
N GLY A 48 -2.11 13.91 0.73
CA GLY A 48 -1.30 13.55 1.88
C GLY A 48 0.16 13.24 1.53
N ASP A 49 1.00 13.24 2.54
CA ASP A 49 2.39 12.82 2.42
C ASP A 49 2.55 11.46 3.08
N PHE A 50 2.28 10.42 2.31
CA PHE A 50 2.44 9.05 2.79
C PHE A 50 3.83 8.53 2.45
N ASP A 51 4.41 7.79 3.38
CA ASP A 51 5.69 7.12 3.16
C ASP A 51 5.48 5.82 2.38
N VAL A 52 4.36 5.13 2.66
CA VAL A 52 4.05 3.82 2.08
C VAL A 52 2.57 3.76 1.76
N VAL A 53 2.26 3.11 0.65
CA VAL A 53 0.91 2.67 0.31
C VAL A 53 0.90 1.14 0.32
N LEU A 54 0.04 0.56 1.14
CA LEU A 54 -0.15 -0.89 1.22
C LEU A 54 -1.54 -1.19 0.67
N SER A 55 -1.62 -1.87 -0.47
CA SER A 55 -2.88 -2.03 -1.20
C SER A 55 -3.11 -3.44 -1.69
N ASP A 56 -4.36 -3.88 -1.67
CA ASP A 56 -4.83 -5.02 -2.46
C ASP A 56 -5.15 -4.54 -3.89
N LEU A 57 -5.31 -5.49 -4.80
CA LEU A 57 -5.72 -5.22 -6.19
C LEU A 57 -7.23 -5.36 -6.38
N GLY A 58 -7.90 -6.13 -5.53
CA GLY A 58 -9.33 -6.38 -5.65
C GLY A 58 -10.17 -5.30 -4.97
N LEU A 59 -10.32 -4.16 -5.63
CA LEU A 59 -11.11 -3.05 -5.10
C LEU A 59 -12.46 -2.97 -5.81
N PRO A 60 -13.53 -2.53 -5.10
CA PRO A 60 -14.88 -2.55 -5.66
C PRO A 60 -15.14 -1.50 -6.73
N ASP A 61 -14.42 -0.39 -6.69
CA ASP A 61 -14.73 0.79 -7.51
C ASP A 61 -13.74 1.07 -8.64
N MET A 62 -12.59 0.39 -8.65
CA MET A 62 -11.63 0.51 -9.75
C MET A 62 -10.65 -0.66 -9.75
N PRO A 63 -10.00 -0.95 -10.88
CA PRO A 63 -8.91 -1.93 -10.91
C PRO A 63 -7.73 -1.44 -10.07
N GLY A 64 -7.10 -2.36 -9.33
CA GLY A 64 -5.99 -2.01 -8.43
C GLY A 64 -4.76 -1.46 -9.15
N ASP A 65 -4.45 -1.98 -10.34
CA ASP A 65 -3.33 -1.46 -11.14
C ASP A 65 -3.58 -0.03 -11.61
N VAL A 66 -4.84 0.32 -11.91
CA VAL A 66 -5.21 1.69 -12.25
C VAL A 66 -4.97 2.62 -11.07
N LEU A 67 -5.36 2.18 -9.87
CA LEU A 67 -5.11 2.94 -8.64
C LEU A 67 -3.62 3.18 -8.42
N ILE A 68 -2.80 2.13 -8.56
CA ILE A 68 -1.35 2.24 -8.37
C ILE A 68 -0.78 3.28 -9.33
N ARG A 69 -1.17 3.22 -10.60
CA ARG A 69 -0.70 4.18 -11.60
C ARG A 69 -1.08 5.61 -11.24
N GLN A 70 -2.31 5.82 -10.78
CA GLN A 70 -2.77 7.14 -10.35
C GLN A 70 -1.96 7.66 -9.17
N ILE A 71 -1.70 6.81 -8.18
CA ILE A 71 -0.92 7.18 -7.00
C ILE A 71 0.51 7.56 -7.39
N VAL A 72 1.15 6.73 -8.20
CA VAL A 72 2.55 6.95 -8.61
C VAL A 72 2.72 8.21 -9.44
N THR A 73 1.74 8.51 -10.33
CA THR A 73 1.85 9.65 -11.23
C THR A 73 1.39 10.98 -10.64
N SER A 74 0.50 10.95 -9.64
CA SER A 74 -0.11 12.17 -9.11
C SER A 74 0.43 12.59 -7.74
N ALA A 75 1.08 11.71 -7.03
CA ALA A 75 1.60 12.02 -5.70
C ALA A 75 2.72 13.05 -5.78
N ARG A 76 2.70 14.04 -4.88
CA ARG A 76 3.75 15.06 -4.80
C ARG A 76 5.09 14.49 -4.36
N ARG A 77 5.06 13.39 -3.61
CA ARG A 77 6.23 12.68 -3.12
C ARG A 77 6.08 11.21 -3.43
N ARG A 78 7.17 10.58 -3.86
CA ARG A 78 7.16 9.15 -4.18
C ARG A 78 6.98 8.33 -2.91
N ALA A 79 5.83 7.70 -2.78
CA ALA A 79 5.57 6.71 -1.73
C ALA A 79 6.00 5.33 -2.20
N ARG A 80 6.44 4.48 -1.27
CA ARG A 80 6.67 3.07 -1.57
C ARG A 80 5.32 2.39 -1.72
N VAL A 81 5.13 1.66 -2.82
CA VAL A 81 3.89 0.96 -3.08
C VAL A 81 4.10 -0.53 -2.89
N ILE A 82 3.41 -1.10 -1.91
CA ILE A 82 3.43 -2.53 -1.59
C ILE A 82 2.06 -3.10 -1.90
N VAL A 83 2.01 -4.15 -2.72
CA VAL A 83 0.77 -4.82 -3.07
C VAL A 83 0.74 -6.18 -2.39
N VAL A 84 -0.39 -6.51 -1.75
CA VAL A 84 -0.66 -7.83 -1.17
C VAL A 84 -2.00 -8.29 -1.73
N THR A 85 -1.99 -9.35 -2.54
CA THR A 85 -3.20 -9.76 -3.25
C THR A 85 -3.33 -11.27 -3.34
N GLY A 86 -4.59 -11.74 -3.46
CA GLY A 86 -4.88 -13.14 -3.79
C GLY A 86 -4.93 -13.42 -5.28
N TYR A 87 -4.79 -12.39 -6.11
CA TYR A 87 -4.82 -12.54 -7.56
C TYR A 87 -3.50 -13.11 -8.09
N GLY A 88 -3.58 -13.82 -9.21
CA GLY A 88 -2.41 -14.29 -9.95
C GLY A 88 -2.13 -13.44 -11.17
N GLU A 89 -1.41 -14.01 -12.15
CA GLU A 89 -1.17 -13.34 -13.42
C GLU A 89 -2.47 -13.27 -14.24
N PRO A 90 -2.65 -12.24 -15.04
CA PRO A 90 -1.69 -11.17 -15.41
C PRO A 90 -1.68 -9.97 -14.44
N TYR A 91 -2.43 -10.03 -13.37
CA TYR A 91 -2.61 -8.90 -12.45
C TYR A 91 -1.33 -8.51 -11.72
N LEU A 92 -0.48 -9.50 -11.40
CA LEU A 92 0.79 -9.24 -10.72
C LEU A 92 1.73 -8.43 -11.62
N THR A 93 1.84 -8.82 -12.88
CA THR A 93 2.66 -8.09 -13.85
C THR A 93 2.10 -6.68 -14.09
N ARG A 94 0.79 -6.53 -14.20
CA ARG A 94 0.16 -5.21 -14.37
C ARG A 94 0.45 -4.29 -13.18
N ALA A 95 0.43 -4.83 -11.97
CA ALA A 95 0.72 -4.04 -10.78
C ALA A 95 2.16 -3.53 -10.78
N ARG A 96 3.11 -4.40 -11.15
CA ARG A 96 4.51 -4.00 -11.25
C ARG A 96 4.71 -2.94 -12.32
N GLN A 97 4.10 -3.11 -13.49
CA GLN A 97 4.18 -2.15 -14.58
C GLN A 97 3.54 -0.80 -14.23
N ALA A 98 2.54 -0.83 -13.37
CA ALA A 98 1.88 0.39 -12.90
C ALA A 98 2.73 1.17 -11.90
N GLY A 99 3.74 0.54 -11.29
CA GLY A 99 4.67 1.20 -10.40
C GLY A 99 4.78 0.61 -9.00
N ALA A 100 4.19 -0.57 -8.75
CA ALA A 100 4.35 -1.24 -7.45
C ALA A 100 5.82 -1.62 -7.24
N ASP A 101 6.34 -1.32 -6.06
CA ASP A 101 7.73 -1.65 -5.71
C ASP A 101 7.90 -3.12 -5.38
N VAL A 102 6.86 -3.73 -4.81
CA VAL A 102 6.82 -5.16 -4.56
C VAL A 102 5.38 -5.65 -4.61
N VAL A 103 5.19 -6.89 -5.06
CA VAL A 103 3.88 -7.53 -5.11
C VAL A 103 3.99 -8.87 -4.40
N PHE A 104 3.23 -9.03 -3.32
CA PHE A 104 3.12 -10.29 -2.59
C PHE A 104 1.80 -10.97 -2.92
N THR A 105 1.85 -12.29 -3.10
CA THR A 105 0.64 -13.10 -3.25
C THR A 105 0.27 -13.73 -1.92
N LYS A 106 -1.02 -13.69 -1.59
CA LYS A 106 -1.54 -14.33 -0.37
C LYS A 106 -1.49 -15.86 -0.51
N PRO A 107 -1.18 -16.59 0.54
CA PRO A 107 -0.83 -16.12 1.87
C PRO A 107 0.61 -15.61 1.94
N VAL A 108 0.84 -14.56 2.70
CA VAL A 108 2.17 -13.99 2.91
C VAL A 108 2.37 -13.74 4.41
N GLU A 109 3.57 -14.02 4.91
CA GLU A 109 3.89 -13.78 6.31
C GLU A 109 4.02 -12.29 6.59
N TRP A 110 3.47 -11.86 7.72
CA TRP A 110 3.53 -10.47 8.16
C TRP A 110 4.97 -9.96 8.22
N ALA A 111 5.90 -10.80 8.69
CA ALA A 111 7.31 -10.41 8.79
C ALA A 111 7.90 -9.95 7.45
N ARG A 112 7.49 -10.55 6.35
CA ARG A 112 7.97 -10.16 5.01
C ARG A 112 7.41 -8.82 4.56
N ILE A 113 6.15 -8.58 4.88
CA ILE A 113 5.52 -7.28 4.60
C ILE A 113 6.22 -6.20 5.44
N LEU A 114 6.41 -6.48 6.73
CA LEU A 114 7.05 -5.56 7.66
C LEU A 114 8.46 -5.16 7.21
N GLU A 115 9.21 -6.11 6.68
CA GLU A 115 10.53 -5.85 6.11
C GLU A 115 10.51 -4.74 5.06
N TRP A 116 9.54 -4.81 4.16
CA TRP A 116 9.38 -3.80 3.12
C TRP A 116 8.84 -2.47 3.64
N LEU A 117 7.98 -2.52 4.65
CA LEU A 117 7.45 -1.32 5.30
C LEU A 117 8.55 -0.55 6.04
N ASP A 118 9.52 -1.28 6.59
CA ASP A 118 10.58 -0.72 7.42
C ASP A 118 11.82 -0.27 6.64
N LYS A 119 11.89 -0.55 5.34
CA LYS A 119 13.03 -0.13 4.52
C LYS A 119 13.21 1.38 4.52
N PRO A 120 14.45 1.88 4.41
CA PRO A 120 14.70 3.31 4.31
C PRO A 120 13.91 3.95 3.17
N ASP A 121 13.57 5.21 3.34
CA ASP A 121 12.87 6.00 2.33
C ASP A 121 13.64 5.98 1.02
N LEU A 122 12.92 5.84 -0.10
CA LEU A 122 13.52 5.83 -1.43
C LEU A 122 14.28 7.13 -1.73
N ALA A 123 13.77 8.27 -1.25
CA ALA A 123 14.43 9.56 -1.43
C ALA A 123 15.75 9.63 -0.65
N ALA A 124 15.86 8.95 0.49
CA ALA A 124 17.06 8.95 1.31
C ALA A 124 18.15 8.05 0.74
N SER A 125 17.81 7.08 -0.10
CA SER A 125 18.77 6.15 -0.69
C SER A 125 19.30 6.61 -2.05
N ALA A 126 18.86 7.77 -2.54
CA ALA A 126 19.27 8.30 -3.82
C ALA A 126 20.66 8.98 -3.77
#